data_4d9cd562a31bc9fe69fe8e63724a5761
#
_entry.id   4d9cd562a31bc9fe69fe8e63724a5761
#
_cell.length_a   1.000
_cell.length_b   1.000
_cell.length_c   1.000
_cell.angle_alpha   90.00
_cell.angle_beta   90.00
_cell.angle_gamma   90.00
#
_symmetry.space_group_name_H-M   'P 1'
#
loop_
_entity.id
_entity.type
_entity.pdbx_description
1 polymer ?
#
loop_
_entity_poly.entity_id
_entity_poly.type
_entity_poly.pdbx_seq_one_letter_code
_entity_poly.pdbx_strand_id
1 'polypeptide(L)'
;TRNLFAYSMHGNPVRFPATLPAEPGDTYIRYGSNDPWDVGKSEPNPYAKLSEGYTERNYVYMTTAFNLEQDLKFVTPGLKLTGLASFYNYSFNWLDHWIVPFYYKVSDDYTMDDQGNYLYKTSTIGEPGEPYLKSNSGRDPTESVWSLQGALDYSRQFGGHDVGATLVYHMKETKKVKDGGAEKDLLPYREQGMAGRLTYSFGQRYLLEATFGYNGSEN
;
A
#
# COMPACT_ATOMS: atom_id res chain seq x y z
N THR A 1 10.39 -14.13 2.15
CA THR A 1 10.26 -15.50 2.72
C THR A 1 10.17 -16.58 1.63
N ARG A 2 9.31 -16.39 0.61
CA ARG A 2 9.13 -17.39 -0.47
C ARG A 2 10.42 -17.66 -1.24
N ASN A 3 11.20 -16.64 -1.54
CA ASN A 3 12.47 -16.80 -2.25
C ASN A 3 13.51 -17.52 -1.39
N LEU A 4 13.57 -17.24 -0.09
CA LEU A 4 14.50 -17.91 0.81
C LEU A 4 14.27 -19.42 0.86
N PHE A 5 13.01 -19.84 0.91
CA PHE A 5 12.68 -21.29 0.87
C PHE A 5 13.15 -21.92 -0.45
N ALA A 6 12.93 -21.26 -1.58
CA ALA A 6 13.41 -21.72 -2.88
C ALA A 6 14.95 -21.84 -2.90
N TYR A 7 15.67 -20.84 -2.39
CA TYR A 7 17.14 -20.90 -2.30
C TYR A 7 17.63 -22.01 -1.38
N SER A 8 16.95 -22.24 -0.26
CA SER A 8 17.31 -23.34 0.67
C SER A 8 17.07 -24.73 0.06
N MET A 9 16.03 -24.87 -0.76
CA MET A 9 15.75 -26.14 -1.46
C MET A 9 16.72 -26.44 -2.61
N HIS A 10 17.30 -25.40 -3.22
CA HIS A 10 18.27 -25.54 -4.32
C HIS A 10 19.72 -25.45 -3.83
N GLY A 11 19.92 -24.92 -2.60
CA GLY A 11 21.27 -24.84 -2.01
C GLY A 11 21.81 -26.23 -1.66
N ASN A 12 23.01 -26.54 -2.11
CA ASN A 12 23.68 -27.78 -1.75
C ASN A 12 24.81 -27.47 -0.75
N PRO A 13 24.65 -27.85 0.55
CA PRO A 13 25.63 -27.51 1.58
C PRO A 13 26.99 -28.20 1.41
N VAL A 14 27.08 -29.22 0.55
CA VAL A 14 28.34 -29.92 0.23
C VAL A 14 29.20 -29.16 -0.79
N ARG A 15 28.58 -28.25 -1.56
CA ARG A 15 29.29 -27.54 -2.65
C ARG A 15 30.08 -26.33 -2.16
N PHE A 16 29.59 -25.65 -1.14
CA PHE A 16 30.26 -24.52 -0.52
C PHE A 16 29.78 -24.30 0.92
N PRO A 17 30.62 -23.78 1.81
CA PRO A 17 30.22 -23.44 3.19
C PRO A 17 29.31 -22.21 3.21
N ALA A 18 28.51 -22.06 4.26
CA ALA A 18 27.68 -20.87 4.46
C ALA A 18 28.53 -19.59 4.55
N THR A 19 29.62 -19.67 5.31
CA THR A 19 30.60 -18.58 5.48
C THR A 19 32.01 -19.13 5.44
N LEU A 20 32.96 -18.29 5.09
CA LEU A 20 34.38 -18.55 5.16
C LEU A 20 35.01 -17.76 6.32
N PRO A 21 36.14 -18.22 6.88
CA PRO A 21 36.90 -17.47 7.86
C PRO A 21 37.25 -16.06 7.36
N ALA A 22 37.19 -15.09 8.25
CA ALA A 22 37.63 -13.74 7.93
C ALA A 22 39.16 -13.70 7.74
N GLU A 23 39.63 -12.91 6.78
CA GLU A 23 41.05 -12.61 6.61
C GLU A 23 41.41 -11.31 7.35
N PRO A 24 42.67 -11.12 7.69
CA PRO A 24 43.14 -9.89 8.33
C PRO A 24 42.79 -8.66 7.48
N GLY A 25 41.96 -7.76 8.05
CA GLY A 25 41.48 -6.55 7.37
C GLY A 25 40.03 -6.64 6.84
N ASP A 26 39.40 -7.80 6.87
CA ASP A 26 37.99 -7.94 6.51
C ASP A 26 37.09 -7.25 7.53
N THR A 27 36.19 -6.41 7.07
CA THR A 27 35.13 -5.75 7.86
C THR A 27 33.74 -6.28 7.53
N TYR A 28 33.67 -7.36 6.76
CA TYR A 28 32.47 -7.95 6.21
C TYR A 28 32.48 -9.48 6.33
N ILE A 29 31.32 -10.08 6.17
CA ILE A 29 31.18 -11.55 6.16
C ILE A 29 31.51 -12.07 4.76
N ARG A 30 32.38 -13.07 4.71
CA ARG A 30 32.73 -13.80 3.50
C ARG A 30 31.76 -14.96 3.32
N TYR A 31 30.89 -14.88 2.33
CA TYR A 31 29.94 -15.95 2.03
C TYR A 31 30.51 -16.92 1.01
N GLY A 32 30.37 -18.22 1.30
CA GLY A 32 30.72 -19.23 0.35
C GLY A 32 29.79 -19.25 -0.85
N SER A 33 30.34 -19.48 -2.03
CA SER A 33 29.59 -19.66 -3.27
C SER A 33 30.38 -20.54 -4.23
N ASN A 34 29.76 -20.91 -5.34
CA ASN A 34 30.42 -21.65 -6.42
C ASN A 34 29.97 -21.09 -7.78
N ASP A 35 30.73 -21.41 -8.80
CA ASP A 35 30.41 -21.15 -10.20
C ASP A 35 30.36 -22.48 -10.96
N PRO A 36 29.20 -23.16 -10.96
CA PRO A 36 29.10 -24.50 -11.53
C PRO A 36 29.27 -24.54 -13.04
N TRP A 37 29.21 -23.40 -13.71
CA TRP A 37 29.30 -23.29 -15.15
C TRP A 37 30.53 -22.48 -15.64
N ASP A 38 31.36 -22.05 -14.70
CA ASP A 38 32.54 -21.21 -14.96
C ASP A 38 32.22 -19.93 -15.78
N VAL A 39 31.08 -19.36 -15.52
CA VAL A 39 30.60 -18.14 -16.21
C VAL A 39 30.69 -16.87 -15.34
N GLY A 40 31.38 -16.95 -14.21
CA GLY A 40 31.58 -15.84 -13.28
C GLY A 40 30.33 -15.48 -12.46
N LYS A 41 29.34 -16.36 -12.39
CA LYS A 41 28.10 -16.13 -11.61
C LYS A 41 28.11 -16.95 -10.33
N SER A 42 27.82 -16.28 -9.22
CA SER A 42 27.67 -16.93 -7.91
C SER A 42 26.39 -17.74 -7.81
N GLU A 43 26.50 -18.95 -7.24
CA GLU A 43 25.32 -19.66 -6.74
C GLU A 43 24.73 -18.94 -5.52
N PRO A 44 23.39 -18.85 -5.42
CA PRO A 44 22.74 -18.21 -4.27
C PRO A 44 23.06 -18.92 -2.97
N ASN A 45 23.65 -18.23 -2.02
CA ASN A 45 23.87 -18.73 -0.67
C ASN A 45 22.65 -18.36 0.20
N PRO A 46 21.90 -19.35 0.74
CA PRO A 46 20.72 -19.08 1.55
C PRO A 46 21.01 -18.23 2.80
N TYR A 47 22.18 -18.42 3.41
CA TYR A 47 22.59 -17.68 4.58
C TYR A 47 22.89 -16.21 4.25
N ALA A 48 23.55 -15.93 3.12
CA ALA A 48 23.73 -14.57 2.62
C ALA A 48 22.38 -13.89 2.34
N LYS A 49 21.43 -14.62 1.75
CA LYS A 49 20.08 -14.12 1.47
C LYS A 49 19.27 -13.74 2.70
N LEU A 50 19.51 -14.38 3.85
CA LEU A 50 18.94 -13.98 5.13
C LEU A 50 19.46 -12.62 5.63
N SER A 51 20.71 -12.31 5.31
CA SER A 51 21.43 -11.13 5.79
C SER A 51 21.44 -9.99 4.78
N GLU A 52 20.92 -10.21 3.57
CA GLU A 52 20.98 -9.21 2.47
C GLU A 52 20.24 -7.92 2.77
N GLY A 53 19.17 -7.96 3.56
CA GLY A 53 18.44 -6.76 3.88
C GLY A 53 16.97 -6.97 4.25
N TYR A 54 16.25 -5.88 4.29
CA TYR A 54 14.83 -5.89 4.67
C TYR A 54 14.06 -4.78 3.96
N THR A 55 12.75 -4.96 3.90
CA THR A 55 11.82 -3.95 3.36
C THR A 55 10.91 -3.48 4.48
N GLU A 56 10.88 -2.18 4.70
CA GLU A 56 9.87 -1.52 5.53
C GLU A 56 8.70 -1.10 4.65
N ARG A 57 7.48 -1.42 5.10
CA ARG A 57 6.25 -1.05 4.42
C ARG A 57 5.34 -0.31 5.38
N ASN A 58 4.96 0.89 5.01
CA ASN A 58 4.09 1.72 5.81
C ASN A 58 2.79 2.00 5.07
N TYR A 59 1.68 1.57 5.66
CA TYR A 59 0.33 1.79 5.17
C TYR A 59 -0.38 2.77 6.10
N VAL A 60 -0.83 3.88 5.56
CA VAL A 60 -1.58 4.87 6.32
C VAL A 60 -2.99 4.95 5.78
N TYR A 61 -3.95 4.69 6.66
CA TYR A 61 -5.37 4.85 6.41
C TYR A 61 -5.90 5.92 7.35
N MET A 62 -6.48 6.97 6.81
CA MET A 62 -7.10 8.03 7.58
C MET A 62 -8.52 8.23 7.10
N THR A 63 -9.47 8.17 8.02
CA THR A 63 -10.87 8.49 7.75
C THR A 63 -11.35 9.48 8.77
N THR A 64 -11.92 10.58 8.30
CA THR A 64 -12.53 11.62 9.12
C THR A 64 -13.94 11.88 8.63
N ALA A 65 -14.90 11.99 9.55
CA ALA A 65 -16.27 12.35 9.22
C ALA A 65 -16.77 13.42 10.19
N PHE A 66 -17.45 14.40 9.64
CA PHE A 66 -18.14 15.46 10.38
C PHE A 66 -19.63 15.40 10.05
N ASN A 67 -20.44 15.22 11.07
CA ASN A 67 -21.89 15.20 10.96
C ASN A 67 -22.47 16.48 11.56
N LEU A 68 -23.38 17.11 10.84
CA LEU A 68 -24.15 18.26 11.27
C LEU A 68 -25.63 17.89 11.29
N GLU A 69 -26.29 18.14 12.40
CA GLU A 69 -27.75 18.12 12.49
C GLU A 69 -28.24 19.45 13.05
N GLN A 70 -29.13 20.10 12.31
CA GLN A 70 -29.71 21.38 12.72
C GLN A 70 -31.19 21.34 12.56
N ASP A 71 -31.90 21.56 13.67
CA ASP A 71 -33.33 21.80 13.66
C ASP A 71 -33.60 23.26 13.22
N LEU A 72 -34.36 23.40 12.16
CA LEU A 72 -34.72 24.69 11.57
C LEU A 72 -36.15 25.15 11.93
N LYS A 73 -36.62 24.74 13.11
CA LYS A 73 -37.96 25.15 13.61
C LYS A 73 -38.18 26.66 13.65
N PHE A 74 -37.08 27.44 13.76
CA PHE A 74 -37.16 28.91 13.73
C PHE A 74 -37.52 29.45 12.33
N VAL A 75 -37.31 28.69 11.27
CA VAL A 75 -37.74 29.01 9.90
C VAL A 75 -39.14 28.48 9.67
N THR A 76 -39.38 27.21 9.91
CA THR A 76 -40.70 26.56 9.87
C THR A 76 -40.72 25.28 10.70
N PRO A 77 -41.79 25.03 11.45
CA PRO A 77 -41.93 23.78 12.20
C PRO A 77 -41.86 22.56 11.28
N GLY A 78 -41.08 21.58 11.67
CA GLY A 78 -40.89 20.32 10.94
C GLY A 78 -39.77 20.32 9.93
N LEU A 79 -39.00 21.42 9.83
CA LEU A 79 -37.81 21.50 8.96
C LEU A 79 -36.53 21.11 9.72
N LYS A 80 -35.72 20.22 9.11
CA LYS A 80 -34.43 19.75 9.63
C LYS A 80 -33.40 19.78 8.52
N LEU A 81 -32.19 20.23 8.83
CA LEU A 81 -31.04 20.14 7.98
C LEU A 81 -30.08 19.10 8.55
N THR A 82 -29.61 18.18 7.71
CA THR A 82 -28.53 17.27 8.03
C THR A 82 -27.39 17.42 7.04
N GLY A 83 -26.14 17.32 7.51
CA GLY A 83 -24.94 17.42 6.69
C GLY A 83 -23.92 16.37 7.09
N LEU A 84 -23.26 15.81 6.11
CA LEU A 84 -22.14 14.89 6.29
C LEU A 84 -21.00 15.34 5.40
N ALA A 85 -19.86 15.64 6.00
CA ALA A 85 -18.60 15.82 5.27
C ALA A 85 -17.67 14.71 5.68
N SER A 86 -17.06 14.01 4.73
CA SER A 86 -16.08 12.98 5.02
C SER A 86 -14.85 13.10 4.13
N PHE A 87 -13.73 12.71 4.71
CA PHE A 87 -12.46 12.62 4.05
C PHE A 87 -11.85 11.25 4.32
N TYR A 88 -11.41 10.60 3.27
CA TYR A 88 -10.66 9.36 3.32
C TYR A 88 -9.32 9.57 2.61
N ASN A 89 -8.25 9.07 3.21
CA ASN A 89 -6.92 9.05 2.60
C ASN A 89 -6.29 7.69 2.82
N TYR A 90 -5.72 7.16 1.75
CA TYR A 90 -4.85 6.00 1.76
C TYR A 90 -3.50 6.38 1.16
N SER A 91 -2.43 6.03 1.85
CA SER A 91 -1.08 6.15 1.33
C SER A 91 -0.23 4.93 1.69
N PHE A 92 0.64 4.58 0.79
CA PHE A 92 1.58 3.49 0.96
C PHE A 92 2.99 3.95 0.59
N ASN A 93 3.94 3.68 1.48
CA ASN A 93 5.35 3.94 1.25
C ASN A 93 6.13 2.67 1.55
N TRP A 94 7.20 2.46 0.82
CA TRP A 94 8.14 1.38 1.12
C TRP A 94 9.57 1.92 1.11
N LEU A 95 10.41 1.28 1.91
CA LEU A 95 11.82 1.56 2.03
C LEU A 95 12.56 0.21 2.05
N ASP A 96 13.33 -0.04 1.01
CA ASP A 96 14.19 -1.22 0.90
C ASP A 96 15.59 -0.87 1.37
N HIS A 97 16.13 -1.72 2.20
CA HIS A 97 17.53 -1.69 2.62
C HIS A 97 18.18 -3.00 2.22
N TRP A 98 19.34 -2.94 1.54
CA TRP A 98 20.07 -4.14 1.18
C TRP A 98 21.57 -3.88 1.13
N ILE A 99 22.33 -4.97 1.31
CA ILE A 99 23.77 -5.02 1.04
C ILE A 99 24.02 -5.92 -0.17
N VAL A 100 25.15 -5.73 -0.82
CA VAL A 100 25.66 -6.66 -1.82
C VAL A 100 26.68 -7.57 -1.13
N PRO A 101 26.34 -8.87 -0.92
CA PRO A 101 27.21 -9.77 -0.18
C PRO A 101 28.52 -10.03 -0.91
N PHE A 102 29.58 -10.29 -0.15
CA PHE A 102 30.86 -10.72 -0.68
C PHE A 102 30.88 -12.24 -0.84
N TYR A 103 30.88 -12.72 -2.08
CA TYR A 103 30.91 -14.13 -2.40
C TYR A 103 32.31 -14.60 -2.77
N TYR A 104 32.70 -15.76 -2.25
CA TYR A 104 33.99 -16.37 -2.45
C TYR A 104 33.84 -17.84 -2.85
N LYS A 105 34.67 -18.24 -3.83
CA LYS A 105 34.87 -19.62 -4.23
C LYS A 105 36.14 -20.15 -3.57
N VAL A 106 36.09 -21.36 -3.03
CA VAL A 106 37.29 -22.10 -2.60
C VAL A 106 37.95 -22.69 -3.84
N SER A 107 39.21 -22.46 -3.99
CA SER A 107 40.02 -23.05 -5.10
C SER A 107 40.30 -24.53 -4.80
N ASP A 108 40.46 -25.31 -5.87
CA ASP A 108 40.94 -26.69 -5.75
C ASP A 108 42.43 -26.77 -5.36
N ASP A 109 43.15 -25.62 -5.49
CA ASP A 109 44.50 -25.49 -5.03
C ASP A 109 44.58 -25.33 -3.51
N TYR A 110 45.38 -26.14 -2.90
CA TYR A 110 45.64 -26.05 -1.46
C TYR A 110 47.15 -26.17 -1.17
N THR A 111 47.51 -25.61 -0.01
CA THR A 111 48.83 -25.85 0.60
C THR A 111 48.59 -26.51 1.95
N MET A 112 49.64 -27.13 2.50
CA MET A 112 49.60 -27.64 3.87
C MET A 112 50.46 -26.74 4.76
N ASP A 113 49.94 -26.48 5.98
CA ASP A 113 50.76 -25.84 7.01
C ASP A 113 51.70 -26.87 7.66
N ASP A 114 52.57 -26.36 8.54
CA ASP A 114 53.55 -27.20 9.26
C ASP A 114 52.89 -28.21 10.23
N GLN A 115 51.58 -28.05 10.48
CA GLN A 115 50.77 -28.94 11.35
C GLN A 115 49.97 -29.97 10.55
N GLY A 116 50.06 -29.94 9.21
CA GLY A 116 49.34 -30.84 8.30
C GLY A 116 47.90 -30.45 8.00
N ASN A 117 47.48 -29.21 8.31
CA ASN A 117 46.17 -28.73 7.93
C ASN A 117 46.17 -28.22 6.48
N TYR A 118 45.04 -28.44 5.79
CA TYR A 118 44.83 -27.93 4.44
C TYR A 118 44.52 -26.45 4.44
N LEU A 119 45.28 -25.64 3.76
CA LEU A 119 45.05 -24.21 3.54
C LEU A 119 44.59 -24.00 2.10
N TYR A 120 43.32 -23.73 1.94
CA TYR A 120 42.69 -23.48 0.64
C TYR A 120 42.79 -22.01 0.27
N LYS A 121 43.09 -21.72 -0.98
CA LYS A 121 43.00 -20.39 -1.54
C LYS A 121 41.55 -20.06 -1.83
N THR A 122 41.19 -18.82 -1.60
CA THR A 122 39.88 -18.29 -1.93
C THR A 122 39.96 -17.21 -2.98
N SER A 123 38.96 -17.11 -3.83
CA SER A 123 38.84 -16.07 -4.85
C SER A 123 37.41 -15.48 -4.80
N THR A 124 37.31 -14.18 -5.06
CA THR A 124 36.02 -13.53 -5.22
C THR A 124 35.29 -14.03 -6.45
N ILE A 125 33.98 -14.12 -6.37
CA ILE A 125 33.13 -14.57 -7.46
C ILE A 125 31.82 -13.76 -7.53
N GLY A 126 31.30 -13.58 -8.75
CA GLY A 126 30.11 -12.79 -9.02
C GLY A 126 30.37 -11.29 -9.01
N GLU A 127 29.34 -10.53 -8.69
CA GLU A 127 29.47 -9.07 -8.55
C GLU A 127 30.27 -8.70 -7.30
N PRO A 128 31.08 -7.61 -7.36
CA PRO A 128 31.78 -7.14 -6.18
C PRO A 128 30.82 -6.83 -5.04
N GLY A 129 31.09 -7.40 -3.86
CA GLY A 129 30.35 -7.06 -2.65
C GLY A 129 30.56 -5.63 -2.21
N GLU A 130 29.63 -5.10 -1.42
CA GLU A 130 29.71 -3.76 -0.87
C GLU A 130 29.49 -3.79 0.64
N PRO A 131 30.36 -3.15 1.45
CA PRO A 131 30.30 -3.23 2.91
C PRO A 131 29.30 -2.26 3.53
N TYR A 132 28.52 -1.53 2.73
CA TYR A 132 27.56 -0.54 3.21
C TYR A 132 26.13 -0.90 2.78
N LEU A 133 25.19 -0.46 3.60
CA LEU A 133 23.77 -0.63 3.36
C LEU A 133 23.29 0.33 2.28
N LYS A 134 22.77 -0.20 1.20
CA LYS A 134 22.04 0.56 0.17
C LYS A 134 20.61 0.76 0.60
N SER A 135 19.99 1.82 0.10
CA SER A 135 18.57 2.07 0.31
C SER A 135 17.90 2.56 -0.96
N ASN A 136 16.66 2.16 -1.13
CA ASN A 136 15.77 2.69 -2.15
C ASN A 136 14.38 2.85 -1.55
N SER A 137 13.67 3.87 -1.95
CA SER A 137 12.33 4.14 -1.44
C SER A 137 11.38 4.45 -2.58
N GLY A 138 10.13 4.13 -2.37
CA GLY A 138 9.09 4.46 -3.34
C GLY A 138 7.74 4.68 -2.67
N ARG A 139 6.84 5.20 -3.46
CA ARG A 139 5.44 5.39 -3.11
C ARG A 139 4.61 4.65 -4.13
N ASP A 140 3.67 3.87 -3.65
CA ASP A 140 2.62 3.30 -4.50
C ASP A 140 1.38 4.20 -4.50
N PRO A 141 0.35 3.83 -5.27
CA PRO A 141 -0.81 4.69 -5.46
C PRO A 141 -1.34 5.21 -4.13
N THR A 142 -1.54 6.50 -4.07
CA THR A 142 -2.27 7.16 -3.00
C THR A 142 -3.69 7.42 -3.48
N GLU A 143 -4.65 7.27 -2.59
CA GLU A 143 -6.05 7.58 -2.87
C GLU A 143 -6.57 8.56 -1.82
N SER A 144 -7.19 9.65 -2.28
CA SER A 144 -7.92 10.56 -1.42
C SER A 144 -9.33 10.74 -1.93
N VAL A 145 -10.29 10.67 -1.02
CA VAL A 145 -11.71 10.82 -1.32
C VAL A 145 -12.31 11.88 -0.41
N TRP A 146 -12.89 12.89 -1.02
CA TRP A 146 -13.74 13.85 -0.35
C TRP A 146 -15.20 13.57 -0.67
N SER A 147 -16.05 13.57 0.31
CA SER A 147 -17.48 13.51 0.08
C SER A 147 -18.21 14.50 0.97
N LEU A 148 -19.22 15.12 0.39
CA LEU A 148 -20.13 16.04 1.04
C LEU A 148 -21.55 15.62 0.71
N GLN A 149 -22.38 15.51 1.72
CA GLN A 149 -23.83 15.26 1.58
C GLN A 149 -24.57 16.25 2.44
N GLY A 150 -25.62 16.84 1.87
CA GLY A 150 -26.58 17.65 2.59
C GLY A 150 -27.98 17.12 2.35
N ALA A 151 -28.80 17.09 3.38
CA ALA A 151 -30.22 16.76 3.25
C ALA A 151 -31.08 17.77 4.00
N LEU A 152 -32.15 18.15 3.36
CA LEU A 152 -33.21 19.00 3.93
C LEU A 152 -34.47 18.19 4.02
N ASP A 153 -34.92 17.94 5.23
CA ASP A 153 -36.12 17.19 5.55
C ASP A 153 -37.20 18.09 6.11
N TYR A 154 -38.41 17.99 5.56
CA TYR A 154 -39.56 18.66 6.04
C TYR A 154 -40.65 17.64 6.31
N SER A 155 -41.28 17.72 7.48
CA SER A 155 -42.43 16.89 7.84
C SER A 155 -43.37 17.68 8.74
N ARG A 156 -44.61 17.80 8.30
CA ARG A 156 -45.65 18.54 9.09
C ARG A 156 -47.03 18.02 8.81
N GLN A 157 -47.84 18.03 9.89
CA GLN A 157 -49.25 17.70 9.86
C GLN A 157 -50.09 18.97 9.91
N PHE A 158 -51.09 19.07 9.05
CA PHE A 158 -52.06 20.14 8.96
C PHE A 158 -53.48 19.55 9.04
N GLY A 159 -54.03 19.44 10.23
CA GLY A 159 -55.34 18.77 10.43
C GLY A 159 -55.26 17.30 9.98
N GLY A 160 -55.99 16.91 8.95
CA GLY A 160 -55.97 15.56 8.40
C GLY A 160 -54.93 15.33 7.27
N HIS A 161 -54.11 16.33 6.97
CA HIS A 161 -53.13 16.28 5.90
C HIS A 161 -51.71 16.14 6.47
N ASP A 162 -51.00 15.09 6.07
CA ASP A 162 -49.59 14.90 6.38
C ASP A 162 -48.75 15.20 5.12
N VAL A 163 -47.80 16.10 5.25
CA VAL A 163 -46.91 16.51 4.15
C VAL A 163 -45.47 16.23 4.54
N GLY A 164 -44.75 15.54 3.67
CA GLY A 164 -43.32 15.31 3.82
C GLY A 164 -42.57 15.69 2.54
N ALA A 165 -41.39 16.23 2.72
CA ALA A 165 -40.46 16.50 1.63
C ALA A 165 -39.01 16.23 2.09
N THR A 166 -38.23 15.55 1.27
CA THR A 166 -36.81 15.36 1.47
C THR A 166 -36.07 15.78 0.21
N LEU A 167 -35.06 16.60 0.37
CA LEU A 167 -34.12 16.96 -0.69
C LEU A 167 -32.72 16.59 -0.25
N VAL A 168 -32.01 15.79 -1.04
CA VAL A 168 -30.64 15.37 -0.77
C VAL A 168 -29.76 15.84 -1.90
N TYR A 169 -28.62 16.42 -1.57
CA TYR A 169 -27.53 16.70 -2.48
C TYR A 169 -26.29 15.98 -2.00
N HIS A 170 -25.55 15.35 -2.91
CA HIS A 170 -24.25 14.77 -2.60
C HIS A 170 -23.23 15.10 -3.69
N MET A 171 -21.99 15.21 -3.26
CA MET A 171 -20.82 15.31 -4.14
C MET A 171 -19.70 14.46 -3.59
N LYS A 172 -18.89 13.91 -4.49
CA LYS A 172 -17.74 13.10 -4.16
C LYS A 172 -16.63 13.40 -5.15
N GLU A 173 -15.42 13.60 -4.64
CA GLU A 173 -14.22 13.74 -5.44
C GLU A 173 -13.24 12.63 -5.03
N THR A 174 -12.77 11.86 -6.00
CA THR A 174 -11.77 10.80 -5.82
C THR A 174 -10.53 11.17 -6.61
N LYS A 175 -9.39 11.28 -5.92
CA LYS A 175 -8.07 11.45 -6.53
C LYS A 175 -7.26 10.19 -6.30
N LYS A 176 -6.71 9.64 -7.38
CA LYS A 176 -5.76 8.53 -7.34
C LYS A 176 -4.47 8.98 -7.99
N VAL A 177 -3.38 8.89 -7.24
CA VAL A 177 -2.05 9.15 -7.77
C VAL A 177 -1.32 7.83 -7.86
N LYS A 178 -0.98 7.43 -9.08
CA LYS A 178 -0.22 6.22 -9.37
C LYS A 178 1.10 6.64 -10.00
N ASP A 179 2.18 6.09 -9.51
CA ASP A 179 3.50 6.32 -10.08
C ASP A 179 3.56 5.78 -11.52
N GLY A 180 3.99 6.60 -12.48
CA GLY A 180 4.04 6.25 -13.90
C GLY A 180 2.68 6.22 -14.62
N GLY A 181 1.60 6.75 -14.03
CA GLY A 181 0.30 6.90 -14.66
C GLY A 181 0.29 7.95 -15.78
N ALA A 182 -0.65 7.83 -16.73
CA ALA A 182 -0.87 8.85 -17.74
C ALA A 182 -1.43 10.14 -17.09
N GLU A 183 -1.21 11.30 -17.70
CA GLU A 183 -1.71 12.60 -17.18
C GLU A 183 -3.22 12.57 -16.88
N LYS A 184 -4.00 11.86 -17.67
CA LYS A 184 -5.45 11.70 -17.43
C LYS A 184 -5.78 10.97 -16.12
N ASP A 185 -4.88 10.09 -15.65
CA ASP A 185 -5.07 9.34 -14.41
C ASP A 185 -4.79 10.20 -13.16
N LEU A 186 -4.24 11.40 -13.35
CA LEU A 186 -4.00 12.38 -12.29
C LEU A 186 -5.21 13.31 -12.07
N LEU A 187 -6.17 13.32 -13.02
CA LEU A 187 -7.37 14.12 -12.89
C LEU A 187 -8.31 13.53 -11.82
N PRO A 188 -8.93 14.36 -10.98
CA PRO A 188 -9.89 13.89 -10.02
C PRO A 188 -11.15 13.39 -10.74
N TYR A 189 -11.66 12.25 -10.31
CA TYR A 189 -12.98 11.78 -10.67
C TYR A 189 -14.01 12.41 -9.76
N ARG A 190 -15.01 13.09 -10.34
CA ARG A 190 -16.05 13.80 -9.60
C ARG A 190 -17.42 13.24 -9.90
N GLU A 191 -18.19 13.06 -8.86
CA GLU A 191 -19.60 12.65 -8.91
C GLU A 191 -20.41 13.65 -8.12
N GLN A 192 -21.59 13.99 -8.64
CA GLN A 192 -22.57 14.79 -7.91
C GLN A 192 -23.96 14.30 -8.23
N GLY A 193 -24.84 14.46 -7.28
CA GLY A 193 -26.21 14.04 -7.46
C GLY A 193 -27.17 14.80 -6.55
N MET A 194 -28.39 14.87 -7.01
CA MET A 194 -29.50 15.44 -6.27
C MET A 194 -30.69 14.48 -6.35
N ALA A 195 -31.32 14.24 -5.22
CA ALA A 195 -32.53 13.42 -5.14
C ALA A 195 -33.59 14.14 -4.29
N GLY A 196 -34.84 13.99 -4.67
CA GLY A 196 -35.95 14.55 -3.93
C GLY A 196 -37.07 13.55 -3.80
N ARG A 197 -37.79 13.66 -2.67
CA ARG A 197 -38.95 12.85 -2.35
C ARG A 197 -40.03 13.77 -1.78
N LEU A 198 -41.23 13.63 -2.30
CA LEU A 198 -42.42 14.30 -1.76
C LEU A 198 -43.41 13.23 -1.34
N THR A 199 -43.96 13.41 -0.15
CA THR A 199 -45.01 12.52 0.37
C THR A 199 -46.20 13.33 0.84
N TYR A 200 -47.37 12.82 0.56
CA TYR A 200 -48.65 13.40 1.02
C TYR A 200 -49.60 12.31 1.46
N SER A 201 -50.26 12.53 2.57
CA SER A 201 -51.28 11.64 3.05
C SER A 201 -52.50 12.46 3.54
N PHE A 202 -53.70 11.95 3.26
CA PHE A 202 -54.94 12.53 3.74
C PHE A 202 -55.75 11.49 4.50
N GLY A 203 -56.01 11.79 5.79
CA GLY A 203 -56.80 10.95 6.68
C GLY A 203 -56.31 9.52 6.80
N GLN A 204 -55.00 9.27 6.54
CA GLN A 204 -54.34 7.95 6.49
C GLN A 204 -55.00 6.95 5.48
N ARG A 205 -55.82 7.46 4.57
CA ARG A 205 -56.51 6.65 3.54
C ARG A 205 -55.98 6.87 2.14
N TYR A 206 -55.53 8.08 1.85
CA TYR A 206 -54.99 8.45 0.53
C TYR A 206 -53.52 8.80 0.70
N LEU A 207 -52.69 8.11 0.00
CA LEU A 207 -51.23 8.26 0.04
C LEU A 207 -50.74 8.57 -1.37
N LEU A 208 -49.93 9.62 -1.50
CA LEU A 208 -49.23 9.98 -2.73
C LEU A 208 -47.75 10.13 -2.44
N GLU A 209 -46.93 9.57 -3.30
CA GLU A 209 -45.48 9.74 -3.24
C GLU A 209 -44.93 10.04 -4.63
N ALA A 210 -43.99 11.00 -4.70
CA ALA A 210 -43.25 11.32 -5.89
C ALA A 210 -41.75 11.39 -5.55
N THR A 211 -40.92 10.78 -6.38
CA THR A 211 -39.47 10.81 -6.23
C THR A 211 -38.81 11.23 -7.55
N PHE A 212 -37.71 11.97 -7.43
CA PHE A 212 -36.87 12.31 -8.58
C PHE A 212 -35.41 12.16 -8.19
N GLY A 213 -34.56 11.91 -9.16
CA GLY A 213 -33.11 11.86 -8.97
C GLY A 213 -32.37 12.31 -10.22
N TYR A 214 -31.27 13.01 -10.00
CA TYR A 214 -30.34 13.42 -11.04
C TYR A 214 -28.92 13.13 -10.57
N ASN A 215 -28.12 12.46 -11.40
CA ASN A 215 -26.72 12.20 -11.16
C ASN A 215 -25.88 12.67 -12.34
N GLY A 216 -24.75 13.27 -12.06
CA GLY A 216 -23.72 13.65 -13.01
C GLY A 216 -22.36 13.17 -12.56
N SER A 217 -21.55 12.74 -13.51
CA SER A 217 -20.14 12.37 -13.27
C SER A 217 -19.25 13.04 -14.30
N GLU A 218 -18.04 13.38 -13.89
CA GLU A 218 -16.98 13.93 -14.70
C GLU A 218 -15.81 12.92 -14.70
N ASN A 219 -15.42 12.48 -15.90
CA ASN A 219 -14.29 11.57 -16.13
C ASN A 219 -13.15 12.33 -16.79
#